data_9a61ebe24f05ed8487b483868d0a6953
#
_entry.id   9a61ebe24f05ed8487b483868d0a6953
#
_cell.length_a   1.000
_cell.length_b   1.000
_cell.length_c   1.000
_cell.angle_alpha   90.00
_cell.angle_beta   90.00
_cell.angle_gamma   90.00
#
_symmetry.space_group_name_H-M   'P 1'
#
loop_
_entity.id
_entity.type
_entity.pdbx_description
1 polymer ?
#
loop_
_entity_poly.entity_id
_entity_poly.type
_entity_poly.pdbx_seq_one_letter_code
_entity_poly.pdbx_strand_id
1 'polypeptide(L)'
;VKSVLQDAGIDGSEIDLIIAASVSTDKIVPSLACQIQAEIGAGSAVAFDINAACSGFLFGLATADAYFKTGRFHKAVVVGAEVLSKIMDWNYRSTCVLFGDGAGAAVVTDEGDAFKGFVQGSDGKGGEALDGDNRPVVNPFTDNGKQSALGGYVTMDGPAVYKFAVKTVPKAINELLDEIGWSADDVDVYVLHQANIRII
;
A
#
# COMPACT_ATOMS: atom_id res chain seq x y z
N VAL A 1 11.87 8.24 -2.64
CA VAL A 1 12.76 7.58 -1.67
C VAL A 1 14.01 8.41 -1.40
N LYS A 2 14.74 8.92 -2.42
CA LYS A 2 15.95 9.71 -2.19
C LYS A 2 15.74 10.91 -1.27
N SER A 3 14.62 11.62 -1.39
CA SER A 3 14.33 12.75 -0.52
C SER A 3 14.13 12.32 0.94
N VAL A 4 13.41 11.24 1.20
CA VAL A 4 13.18 10.77 2.58
C VAL A 4 14.46 10.26 3.24
N LEU A 5 15.39 9.67 2.48
CA LEU A 5 16.72 9.30 2.98
C LEU A 5 17.55 10.55 3.33
N GLN A 6 17.51 11.57 2.48
CA GLN A 6 18.15 12.85 2.72
C GLN A 6 17.56 13.55 3.95
N ASP A 7 16.26 13.58 4.08
CA ASP A 7 15.56 14.18 5.23
C ASP A 7 15.90 13.45 6.55
N ALA A 8 16.05 12.13 6.49
CA ALA A 8 16.46 11.30 7.63
C ALA A 8 17.97 11.34 7.92
N GLY A 9 18.79 11.88 7.01
CA GLY A 9 20.25 11.85 7.12
C GLY A 9 20.86 10.45 7.05
N ILE A 10 20.20 9.52 6.33
CA ILE A 10 20.58 8.11 6.21
C ILE A 10 21.06 7.84 4.80
N ASP A 11 22.23 7.16 4.67
CA ASP A 11 22.73 6.69 3.38
C ASP A 11 21.98 5.42 2.93
N GLY A 12 21.75 5.28 1.63
CA GLY A 12 21.04 4.12 1.08
C GLY A 12 21.73 2.78 1.43
N SER A 13 23.04 2.76 1.58
CA SER A 13 23.80 1.56 1.97
C SER A 13 23.52 1.09 3.41
N GLU A 14 22.92 1.94 4.25
CA GLU A 14 22.55 1.58 5.62
C GLU A 14 21.18 0.87 5.69
N ILE A 15 20.40 0.90 4.61
CA ILE A 15 19.09 0.26 4.55
C ILE A 15 19.26 -1.25 4.38
N ASP A 16 18.60 -2.01 5.22
CA ASP A 16 18.64 -3.48 5.22
C ASP A 16 17.30 -4.13 4.78
N LEU A 17 16.21 -3.34 4.70
CA LEU A 17 14.91 -3.80 4.26
C LEU A 17 14.20 -2.75 3.39
N ILE A 18 13.63 -3.19 2.27
CA ILE A 18 12.80 -2.34 1.40
C ILE A 18 11.49 -3.05 1.10
N ILE A 19 10.38 -2.41 1.44
CA ILE A 19 9.03 -2.91 1.17
C ILE A 19 8.31 -1.88 0.32
N ALA A 20 7.90 -2.26 -0.89
CA ALA A 20 7.11 -1.41 -1.76
C ALA A 20 5.68 -1.95 -1.91
N ALA A 21 4.71 -1.12 -1.57
CA ALA A 21 3.30 -1.41 -1.74
C ALA A 21 2.79 -0.77 -3.03
N SER A 22 2.29 -1.59 -3.96
CA SER A 22 1.74 -1.13 -5.23
C SER A 22 0.84 -2.19 -5.86
N VAL A 23 -0.22 -1.75 -6.54
CA VAL A 23 -1.04 -2.58 -7.45
C VAL A 23 -0.79 -2.25 -8.92
N SER A 24 0.00 -1.22 -9.21
CA SER A 24 0.13 -0.61 -10.54
C SER A 24 1.59 -0.49 -11.01
N THR A 25 2.46 -1.40 -10.58
CA THR A 25 3.87 -1.41 -10.99
C THR A 25 4.04 -1.50 -12.51
N ASP A 26 5.11 -0.89 -13.04
CA ASP A 26 5.41 -0.94 -14.48
C ASP A 26 5.90 -2.31 -14.93
N LYS A 27 6.53 -3.04 -14.02
CA LYS A 27 7.13 -4.35 -14.28
C LYS A 27 6.67 -5.37 -13.26
N ILE A 28 6.49 -6.60 -13.71
CA ILE A 28 6.29 -7.74 -12.80
C ILE A 28 7.66 -8.16 -12.22
N VAL A 29 8.71 -8.13 -13.04
CA VAL A 29 10.12 -8.41 -12.66
C VAL A 29 11.02 -7.43 -13.39
N PRO A 30 12.04 -6.88 -12.73
CA PRO A 30 12.26 -6.92 -11.28
C PRO A 30 11.15 -6.20 -10.52
N SER A 31 10.96 -6.54 -9.23
CA SER A 31 9.99 -5.87 -8.35
C SER A 31 10.31 -4.38 -8.20
N LEU A 32 9.34 -3.57 -7.84
CA LEU A 32 9.54 -2.14 -7.57
C LEU A 32 10.56 -1.94 -6.44
N ALA A 33 10.48 -2.72 -5.38
CA ALA A 33 11.44 -2.66 -4.27
C ALA A 33 12.87 -2.95 -4.72
N CYS A 34 13.09 -3.94 -5.61
CA CYS A 34 14.42 -4.22 -6.16
C CYS A 34 14.93 -3.09 -7.06
N GLN A 35 14.06 -2.42 -7.80
CA GLN A 35 14.44 -1.24 -8.58
C GLN A 35 14.87 -0.08 -7.67
N ILE A 36 14.13 0.15 -6.58
CA ILE A 36 14.46 1.14 -5.55
C ILE A 36 15.82 0.79 -4.88
N GLN A 37 16.01 -0.48 -4.52
CA GLN A 37 17.25 -0.98 -3.93
C GLN A 37 18.49 -0.59 -4.75
N ALA A 38 18.42 -0.86 -6.06
CA ALA A 38 19.50 -0.53 -6.98
C ALA A 38 19.73 0.99 -7.08
N GLU A 39 18.64 1.76 -7.12
CA GLU A 39 18.68 3.21 -7.32
C GLU A 39 19.23 3.98 -6.10
N ILE A 40 19.04 3.44 -4.89
CA ILE A 40 19.53 4.07 -3.65
C ILE A 40 20.85 3.47 -3.14
N GLY A 41 21.39 2.47 -3.84
CA GLY A 41 22.65 1.83 -3.44
C GLY A 41 22.56 0.89 -2.24
N ALA A 42 21.36 0.39 -1.88
CA ALA A 42 21.13 -0.52 -0.76
C ALA A 42 21.46 -1.97 -1.11
N GLY A 43 22.70 -2.24 -1.55
CA GLY A 43 23.11 -3.49 -2.16
C GLY A 43 22.92 -4.76 -1.32
N SER A 44 22.86 -4.66 0.01
CA SER A 44 22.65 -5.78 0.94
C SER A 44 21.21 -5.90 1.44
N ALA A 45 20.33 -4.95 1.11
CA ALA A 45 18.96 -4.93 1.60
C ALA A 45 18.11 -6.08 1.01
N VAL A 46 17.25 -6.66 1.84
CA VAL A 46 16.15 -7.49 1.38
C VAL A 46 15.08 -6.58 0.78
N ALA A 47 14.63 -6.88 -0.43
CA ALA A 47 13.69 -6.03 -1.15
C ALA A 47 12.56 -6.85 -1.79
N PHE A 48 11.31 -6.50 -1.52
CA PHE A 48 10.13 -7.16 -2.10
C PHE A 48 8.92 -6.23 -2.14
N ASP A 49 8.01 -6.54 -3.07
CA ASP A 49 6.74 -5.83 -3.19
C ASP A 49 5.64 -6.55 -2.41
N ILE A 50 4.67 -5.76 -1.92
CA ILE A 50 3.41 -6.26 -1.36
C ILE A 50 2.23 -5.64 -2.09
N ASN A 51 1.11 -6.38 -2.12
CA ASN A 51 -0.16 -5.91 -2.63
C ASN A 51 -1.22 -6.00 -1.53
N ALA A 52 -1.62 -4.85 -1.00
CA ALA A 52 -2.75 -4.68 -0.09
C ALA A 52 -3.54 -3.40 -0.46
N ALA A 53 -3.53 -3.05 -1.73
CA ALA A 53 -4.21 -1.89 -2.30
C ALA A 53 -3.98 -0.61 -1.46
N CYS A 54 -5.04 0.16 -1.19
CA CYS A 54 -4.96 1.43 -0.44
C CYS A 54 -4.40 1.29 0.98
N SER A 55 -4.42 0.10 1.57
CA SER A 55 -3.83 -0.17 2.89
C SER A 55 -2.36 -0.62 2.81
N GLY A 56 -1.79 -0.74 1.62
CA GLY A 56 -0.47 -1.32 1.38
C GLY A 56 0.64 -0.67 2.19
N PHE A 57 0.63 0.66 2.32
CA PHE A 57 1.64 1.37 3.11
C PHE A 57 1.60 0.97 4.60
N LEU A 58 0.41 0.87 5.20
CA LEU A 58 0.25 0.44 6.59
C LEU A 58 0.64 -1.04 6.79
N PHE A 59 0.30 -1.91 5.83
CA PHE A 59 0.77 -3.29 5.83
C PHE A 59 2.29 -3.37 5.70
N GLY A 60 2.89 -2.49 4.91
CA GLY A 60 4.35 -2.34 4.80
C GLY A 60 5.00 -1.97 6.13
N LEU A 61 4.44 -0.99 6.85
CA LEU A 61 4.92 -0.59 8.18
C LEU A 61 4.84 -1.74 9.19
N ALA A 62 3.70 -2.42 9.26
CA ALA A 62 3.52 -3.57 10.14
C ALA A 62 4.46 -4.73 9.79
N THR A 63 4.73 -4.93 8.50
CA THR A 63 5.68 -5.93 8.03
C THR A 63 7.10 -5.56 8.45
N ALA A 64 7.51 -4.30 8.30
CA ALA A 64 8.82 -3.82 8.73
C ALA A 64 9.02 -4.03 10.24
N ASP A 65 8.03 -3.67 11.06
CA ASP A 65 8.04 -3.90 12.51
C ASP A 65 8.22 -5.40 12.86
N ALA A 66 7.51 -6.28 12.14
CA ALA A 66 7.65 -7.72 12.33
C ALA A 66 9.06 -8.22 11.95
N TYR A 67 9.67 -7.66 10.90
CA TYR A 67 11.06 -7.97 10.54
C TYR A 67 12.05 -7.48 11.60
N PHE A 68 11.87 -6.30 12.15
CA PHE A 68 12.70 -5.76 13.23
C PHE A 68 12.66 -6.65 14.47
N LYS A 69 11.50 -7.20 14.82
CA LYS A 69 11.36 -8.16 15.94
C LYS A 69 12.16 -9.46 15.77
N THR A 70 12.66 -9.75 14.59
CA THR A 70 13.60 -10.87 14.39
C THR A 70 15.01 -10.56 14.88
N GLY A 71 15.33 -9.28 15.15
CA GLY A 71 16.67 -8.81 15.54
C GLY A 71 17.71 -8.87 14.41
N ARG A 72 17.29 -9.03 13.15
CA ARG A 72 18.17 -9.12 11.98
C ARG A 72 18.09 -7.92 11.05
N PHE A 73 17.09 -7.09 11.22
CA PHE A 73 16.80 -5.90 10.41
C PHE A 73 16.62 -4.71 11.34
N HIS A 74 17.15 -3.56 10.95
CA HIS A 74 17.25 -2.38 11.80
C HIS A 74 16.78 -1.10 11.10
N LYS A 75 16.92 -1.01 9.78
CA LYS A 75 16.55 0.16 8.98
C LYS A 75 15.78 -0.24 7.74
N ALA A 76 14.54 0.18 7.63
CA ALA A 76 13.71 -0.12 6.49
C ALA A 76 13.26 1.14 5.74
N VAL A 77 13.08 1.00 4.43
CA VAL A 77 12.31 1.93 3.61
C VAL A 77 10.98 1.28 3.27
N VAL A 78 9.89 1.92 3.67
CA VAL A 78 8.54 1.52 3.27
C VAL A 78 8.01 2.54 2.25
N VAL A 79 7.52 2.04 1.14
CA VAL A 79 7.06 2.85 0.00
C VAL A 79 5.63 2.48 -0.35
N GLY A 80 4.77 3.48 -0.55
CA GLY A 80 3.53 3.34 -1.30
C GLY A 80 3.67 4.08 -2.62
N ALA A 81 3.44 3.42 -3.74
CA ALA A 81 3.60 4.03 -5.05
C ALA A 81 2.58 3.48 -6.05
N GLU A 82 1.82 4.38 -6.65
CA GLU A 82 0.77 4.00 -7.60
C GLU A 82 0.80 4.87 -8.87
N VAL A 83 0.56 4.21 -10.00
CA VAL A 83 0.25 4.82 -11.28
C VAL A 83 -1.12 4.30 -11.73
N LEU A 84 -2.16 4.70 -10.99
CA LEU A 84 -3.53 4.21 -11.19
C LEU A 84 -4.11 4.65 -12.53
N SER A 85 -3.60 5.75 -13.10
CA SER A 85 -3.96 6.22 -14.44
C SER A 85 -3.85 5.14 -15.53
N LYS A 86 -3.00 4.11 -15.33
CA LYS A 86 -2.82 2.99 -16.28
C LYS A 86 -3.98 1.99 -16.29
N ILE A 87 -4.72 1.91 -15.20
CA ILE A 87 -5.75 0.89 -14.97
C ILE A 87 -7.16 1.49 -14.85
N MET A 88 -7.32 2.77 -15.19
CA MET A 88 -8.60 3.47 -15.23
C MET A 88 -9.19 3.49 -16.64
N ASP A 89 -10.50 3.26 -16.74
CA ASP A 89 -11.26 3.62 -17.94
C ASP A 89 -11.52 5.14 -17.93
N TRP A 90 -10.84 5.87 -18.80
CA TRP A 90 -10.95 7.32 -18.90
C TRP A 90 -12.31 7.81 -19.42
N ASN A 91 -13.15 6.91 -19.94
CA ASN A 91 -14.52 7.20 -20.32
C ASN A 91 -15.53 6.98 -19.17
N TYR A 92 -15.10 6.33 -18.09
CA TYR A 92 -15.96 6.00 -16.96
C TYR A 92 -15.71 6.96 -15.78
N ARG A 93 -16.51 8.01 -15.70
CA ARG A 93 -16.35 9.10 -14.72
C ARG A 93 -16.49 8.68 -13.25
N SER A 94 -17.13 7.55 -12.97
CA SER A 94 -17.29 7.06 -11.60
C SER A 94 -15.98 6.63 -10.95
N THR A 95 -14.95 6.33 -11.75
CA THR A 95 -13.63 5.93 -11.25
C THR A 95 -12.53 6.89 -11.66
N CYS A 96 -12.44 7.32 -12.93
CA CYS A 96 -11.30 8.07 -13.44
C CYS A 96 -11.08 9.44 -12.76
N VAL A 97 -12.08 10.00 -12.10
CA VAL A 97 -11.97 11.26 -11.35
C VAL A 97 -11.55 11.08 -9.88
N LEU A 98 -11.49 9.83 -9.40
CA LEU A 98 -11.22 9.51 -7.99
C LEU A 98 -9.81 8.95 -7.77
N PHE A 99 -9.26 8.27 -8.78
CA PHE A 99 -7.98 7.58 -8.67
C PHE A 99 -6.91 8.37 -9.43
N GLY A 100 -5.77 8.56 -8.77
CA GLY A 100 -4.64 9.30 -9.32
C GLY A 100 -3.31 8.60 -9.08
N ASP A 101 -2.27 9.20 -9.63
CA ASP A 101 -0.90 8.73 -9.50
C ASP A 101 -0.21 9.44 -8.33
N GLY A 102 0.59 8.71 -7.59
CA GLY A 102 1.33 9.28 -6.47
C GLY A 102 2.28 8.28 -5.81
N ALA A 103 3.24 8.81 -5.08
CA ALA A 103 4.15 8.01 -4.29
C ALA A 103 4.54 8.73 -3.00
N GLY A 104 4.67 7.94 -1.94
CA GLY A 104 5.20 8.37 -0.65
C GLY A 104 6.10 7.30 -0.06
N ALA A 105 7.01 7.70 0.82
CA ALA A 105 7.90 6.77 1.48
C ALA A 105 8.21 7.23 2.91
N ALA A 106 8.56 6.28 3.77
CA ALA A 106 9.14 6.54 5.09
C ALA A 106 10.39 5.69 5.29
N VAL A 107 11.36 6.25 5.99
CA VAL A 107 12.42 5.48 6.65
C VAL A 107 11.93 5.15 8.05
N VAL A 108 12.01 3.89 8.41
CA VAL A 108 11.69 3.39 9.76
C VAL A 108 12.86 2.62 10.34
N THR A 109 13.04 2.71 11.65
CA THR A 109 14.10 2.03 12.38
C THR A 109 13.53 1.24 13.53
N ASP A 110 14.27 0.28 14.05
CA ASP A 110 13.94 -0.47 15.27
C ASP A 110 14.29 0.31 16.55
N GLU A 111 14.80 1.53 16.42
CA GLU A 111 15.14 2.39 17.55
C GLU A 111 13.91 3.15 18.07
N GLY A 112 13.82 3.26 19.39
CA GLY A 112 12.77 4.03 20.04
C GLY A 112 11.45 3.27 20.22
N ASP A 113 10.35 4.02 20.44
CA ASP A 113 9.03 3.50 20.80
C ASP A 113 7.92 4.19 19.96
N ALA A 114 8.19 4.40 18.67
CA ALA A 114 7.26 5.09 17.77
C ALA A 114 6.04 4.24 17.41
N PHE A 115 6.22 2.94 17.21
CA PHE A 115 5.13 2.03 16.87
C PHE A 115 4.45 1.52 18.15
N LYS A 116 3.21 1.94 18.39
CA LYS A 116 2.44 1.52 19.56
C LYS A 116 1.61 0.25 19.30
N GLY A 117 1.15 0.06 18.07
CA GLY A 117 0.36 -1.10 17.69
C GLY A 117 -0.15 -1.03 16.26
N PHE A 118 -0.77 -2.12 15.81
CA PHE A 118 -1.41 -2.23 14.50
C PHE A 118 -2.70 -3.03 14.63
N VAL A 119 -3.77 -2.51 14.10
CA VAL A 119 -5.01 -3.26 13.84
C VAL A 119 -5.17 -3.43 12.35
N GLN A 120 -5.21 -4.65 11.89
CA GLN A 120 -5.31 -5.01 10.47
C GLN A 120 -6.41 -6.04 10.27
N GLY A 121 -7.09 -5.98 9.12
CA GLY A 121 -8.11 -6.94 8.76
C GLY A 121 -8.35 -6.95 7.26
N SER A 122 -9.09 -7.95 6.79
CA SER A 122 -9.48 -8.11 5.40
C SER A 122 -10.90 -8.67 5.30
N ASP A 123 -11.67 -8.15 4.35
CA ASP A 123 -12.99 -8.68 3.98
C ASP A 123 -13.00 -9.11 2.52
N GLY A 124 -12.58 -10.33 2.25
CA GLY A 124 -12.57 -10.88 0.89
C GLY A 124 -13.96 -11.08 0.28
N LYS A 125 -15.04 -11.09 1.09
CA LYS A 125 -16.41 -11.20 0.58
C LYS A 125 -16.90 -9.88 -0.04
N GLY A 126 -16.31 -8.76 0.37
CA GLY A 126 -16.61 -7.43 -0.15
C GLY A 126 -15.83 -7.09 -1.43
N GLY A 127 -15.01 -7.98 -1.98
CA GLY A 127 -14.11 -7.70 -3.09
C GLY A 127 -14.78 -7.14 -4.35
N GLU A 128 -15.99 -7.59 -4.66
CA GLU A 128 -16.74 -7.11 -5.83
C GLU A 128 -17.10 -5.61 -5.77
N ALA A 129 -17.03 -4.99 -4.59
CA ALA A 129 -17.32 -3.57 -4.44
C ALA A 129 -16.23 -2.65 -5.00
N LEU A 130 -15.01 -3.14 -5.09
CA LEU A 130 -13.87 -2.47 -5.73
C LEU A 130 -12.98 -3.54 -6.35
N ASP A 131 -13.08 -3.68 -7.65
CA ASP A 131 -12.46 -4.77 -8.40
C ASP A 131 -11.64 -4.22 -9.57
N GLY A 132 -10.61 -4.95 -9.95
CA GLY A 132 -9.76 -4.64 -11.09
C GLY A 132 -9.03 -5.89 -11.56
N ASP A 133 -9.30 -6.29 -12.78
CA ASP A 133 -8.66 -7.46 -13.39
C ASP A 133 -7.17 -7.24 -13.60
N ASN A 134 -6.42 -8.30 -13.40
CA ASN A 134 -5.03 -8.37 -13.82
C ASN A 134 -4.95 -8.57 -15.37
N ARG A 135 -3.76 -8.78 -15.89
CA ARG A 135 -3.56 -9.02 -17.33
C ARG A 135 -4.35 -10.22 -17.80
N PRO A 136 -4.96 -10.18 -19.01
CA PRO A 136 -5.67 -11.29 -19.57
C PRO A 136 -4.73 -12.50 -19.74
N VAL A 137 -5.24 -13.67 -19.42
CA VAL A 137 -4.50 -14.93 -19.66
C VAL A 137 -4.57 -15.24 -21.15
N VAL A 138 -3.47 -15.01 -21.88
CA VAL A 138 -3.34 -15.34 -23.30
C VAL A 138 -2.19 -16.32 -23.46
N ASN A 139 -2.49 -17.58 -23.75
CA ASN A 139 -1.48 -18.59 -24.02
C ASN A 139 -2.05 -19.64 -25.00
N PRO A 140 -1.21 -20.54 -25.59
CA PRO A 140 -1.67 -21.54 -26.57
C PRO A 140 -2.69 -22.55 -26.05
N PHE A 141 -2.88 -22.61 -24.73
CA PHE A 141 -3.77 -23.59 -24.08
C PHE A 141 -5.09 -22.98 -23.61
N THR A 142 -5.24 -21.67 -23.67
CA THR A 142 -6.52 -21.00 -23.38
C THR A 142 -7.39 -21.02 -24.63
N ASP A 143 -8.67 -21.44 -24.48
CA ASP A 143 -9.63 -21.40 -25.57
C ASP A 143 -9.91 -19.96 -25.99
N ASN A 144 -9.43 -19.60 -27.16
CA ASN A 144 -9.33 -18.25 -27.70
C ASN A 144 -10.67 -17.64 -28.16
N GLY A 145 -11.79 -18.30 -27.89
CA GLY A 145 -13.12 -17.82 -28.29
C GLY A 145 -13.63 -16.62 -27.50
N LYS A 146 -12.97 -16.27 -26.38
CA LYS A 146 -13.31 -15.10 -25.53
C LYS A 146 -12.05 -14.35 -25.16
N GLN A 147 -11.47 -13.65 -26.10
CA GLN A 147 -10.54 -12.55 -25.78
C GLN A 147 -11.34 -11.45 -25.06
N SER A 148 -11.22 -11.35 -23.75
CA SER A 148 -11.28 -10.03 -23.13
C SER A 148 -10.01 -9.33 -23.57
N ALA A 149 -10.11 -8.53 -24.59
CA ALA A 149 -8.97 -7.99 -25.32
C ALA A 149 -8.14 -6.95 -24.54
N LEU A 150 -8.52 -6.64 -23.32
CA LEU A 150 -7.83 -5.69 -22.42
C LEU A 150 -8.09 -6.20 -21.00
N GLY A 151 -7.06 -6.21 -20.15
CA GLY A 151 -7.26 -6.37 -18.71
C GLY A 151 -8.37 -5.42 -18.27
N GLY A 152 -9.26 -5.89 -17.40
CA GLY A 152 -10.38 -5.07 -16.95
C GLY A 152 -9.86 -3.81 -16.25
N TYR A 153 -10.54 -2.71 -16.51
CA TYR A 153 -10.33 -1.49 -15.75
C TYR A 153 -10.89 -1.64 -14.33
N VAL A 154 -10.40 -0.81 -13.43
CA VAL A 154 -10.94 -0.74 -12.07
C VAL A 154 -12.41 -0.31 -12.11
N THR A 155 -13.25 -1.11 -11.47
CA THR A 155 -14.67 -0.85 -11.26
C THR A 155 -14.97 -0.65 -9.78
N MET A 156 -15.98 0.14 -9.46
CA MET A 156 -16.31 0.48 -8.08
C MET A 156 -17.82 0.67 -7.88
N ASP A 157 -18.34 -0.01 -6.85
CA ASP A 157 -19.61 0.35 -6.22
C ASP A 157 -19.34 1.38 -5.11
N GLY A 158 -19.39 2.66 -5.47
CA GLY A 158 -19.09 3.77 -4.54
C GLY A 158 -19.91 3.74 -3.24
N PRO A 159 -21.25 3.53 -3.27
CA PRO A 159 -22.07 3.34 -2.07
C PRO A 159 -21.61 2.21 -1.16
N ALA A 160 -21.26 1.04 -1.70
CA ALA A 160 -20.77 -0.09 -0.92
C ALA A 160 -19.41 0.22 -0.28
N VAL A 161 -18.47 0.79 -1.04
CA VAL A 161 -17.15 1.23 -0.53
C VAL A 161 -17.29 2.28 0.55
N TYR A 162 -18.16 3.28 0.36
CA TYR A 162 -18.45 4.30 1.37
C TYR A 162 -18.96 3.69 2.68
N LYS A 163 -19.98 2.82 2.59
CA LYS A 163 -20.56 2.14 3.76
C LYS A 163 -19.54 1.29 4.51
N PHE A 164 -18.67 0.61 3.78
CA PHE A 164 -17.57 -0.14 4.37
C PHE A 164 -16.60 0.78 5.12
N ALA A 165 -16.13 1.85 4.48
CA ALA A 165 -15.12 2.75 5.04
C ALA A 165 -15.61 3.41 6.35
N VAL A 166 -16.78 4.06 6.32
CA VAL A 166 -17.32 4.77 7.50
C VAL A 166 -17.69 3.85 8.67
N LYS A 167 -17.80 2.55 8.43
CA LYS A 167 -18.04 1.56 9.49
C LYS A 167 -16.76 0.92 10.01
N THR A 168 -15.86 0.56 9.11
CA THR A 168 -14.70 -0.28 9.43
C THR A 168 -13.54 0.55 9.98
N VAL A 169 -13.30 1.74 9.42
CA VAL A 169 -12.17 2.58 9.85
C VAL A 169 -12.34 3.05 11.30
N PRO A 170 -13.49 3.64 11.73
CA PRO A 170 -13.67 4.02 13.14
C PRO A 170 -13.58 2.82 14.09
N LYS A 171 -14.08 1.65 13.67
CA LYS A 171 -13.95 0.44 14.47
C LYS A 171 -12.49 0.05 14.69
N ALA A 172 -11.68 0.04 13.63
CA ALA A 172 -10.27 -0.30 13.71
C ALA A 172 -9.47 0.71 14.56
N ILE A 173 -9.81 2.01 14.46
CA ILE A 173 -9.22 3.05 15.30
C ILE A 173 -9.52 2.80 16.77
N ASN A 174 -10.79 2.58 17.14
CA ASN A 174 -11.16 2.34 18.52
C ASN A 174 -10.51 1.06 19.07
N GLU A 175 -10.47 0.00 18.28
CA GLU A 175 -9.82 -1.27 18.64
C GLU A 175 -8.32 -1.04 18.92
N LEU A 176 -7.62 -0.27 18.09
CA LEU A 176 -6.23 0.09 18.32
C LEU A 176 -6.04 0.92 19.60
N LEU A 177 -6.89 1.94 19.80
CA LEU A 177 -6.81 2.78 21.00
C LEU A 177 -7.04 1.97 22.27
N ASP A 178 -8.03 1.06 22.26
CA ASP A 178 -8.29 0.15 23.38
C ASP A 178 -7.09 -0.77 23.66
N GLU A 179 -6.47 -1.34 22.61
CA GLU A 179 -5.29 -2.22 22.74
C GLU A 179 -4.08 -1.51 23.36
N ILE A 180 -3.86 -0.24 23.02
CA ILE A 180 -2.73 0.53 23.54
C ILE A 180 -3.06 1.33 24.80
N GLY A 181 -4.31 1.27 25.28
CA GLY A 181 -4.77 1.96 26.49
C GLY A 181 -4.89 3.48 26.34
N TRP A 182 -5.16 3.97 25.10
CA TRP A 182 -5.37 5.39 24.82
C TRP A 182 -6.85 5.69 24.60
N SER A 183 -7.21 6.95 24.85
CA SER A 183 -8.49 7.54 24.45
C SER A 183 -8.33 8.33 23.15
N ALA A 184 -9.44 8.72 22.53
CA ALA A 184 -9.40 9.61 21.37
C ALA A 184 -8.77 10.99 21.67
N ASP A 185 -8.85 11.46 22.91
CA ASP A 185 -8.27 12.74 23.36
C ASP A 185 -6.74 12.69 23.51
N ASP A 186 -6.15 11.49 23.50
CA ASP A 186 -4.69 11.31 23.54
C ASP A 186 -4.07 11.38 22.13
N VAL A 187 -4.88 11.52 21.08
CA VAL A 187 -4.43 11.55 19.70
C VAL A 187 -4.45 12.98 19.15
N ASP A 188 -3.28 13.53 18.87
CA ASP A 188 -3.16 14.87 18.30
C ASP A 188 -3.60 14.96 16.84
N VAL A 189 -3.36 13.92 16.03
CA VAL A 189 -3.64 13.94 14.58
C VAL A 189 -4.03 12.55 14.06
N TYR A 190 -5.12 12.50 13.29
CA TYR A 190 -5.52 11.33 12.50
C TYR A 190 -5.14 11.54 11.04
N VAL A 191 -4.23 10.72 10.51
CA VAL A 191 -3.85 10.74 9.09
C VAL A 191 -4.58 9.61 8.37
N LEU A 192 -5.76 9.92 7.84
CA LEU A 192 -6.62 8.97 7.16
C LEU A 192 -6.31 8.91 5.65
N HIS A 193 -6.70 7.80 5.01
CA HIS A 193 -6.64 7.68 3.56
C HIS A 193 -7.52 8.74 2.88
N GLN A 194 -6.93 9.54 1.98
CA GLN A 194 -7.54 10.73 1.36
C GLN A 194 -8.43 10.39 0.14
N ALA A 195 -9.25 9.34 0.22
CA ALA A 195 -10.08 8.90 -0.89
C ALA A 195 -11.20 9.89 -1.26
N ASN A 196 -11.91 10.41 -0.26
CA ASN A 196 -13.04 11.34 -0.45
C ASN A 196 -13.29 12.09 0.86
N ILE A 197 -13.42 13.41 0.78
CA ILE A 197 -13.72 14.27 1.95
C ILE A 197 -15.00 13.88 2.70
N ARG A 198 -15.93 13.18 2.06
CA ARG A 198 -17.17 12.72 2.70
C ARG A 198 -16.97 11.47 3.57
N ILE A 199 -15.81 10.80 3.44
CA ILE A 199 -15.46 9.61 4.25
C ILE A 199 -14.67 10.03 5.49
N ILE A 200 -13.88 11.08 5.36
CA ILE A 200 -13.07 11.68 6.42
C ILE A 200 -13.95 12.55 7.34
#